data_8d3b5837e8a923b81017c1250111c933
#
_entry.id   8d3b5837e8a923b81017c1250111c933
#
_cell.length_a   1.000
_cell.length_b   1.000
_cell.length_c   1.000
_cell.angle_alpha   90.00
_cell.angle_beta   90.00
_cell.angle_gamma   90.00
#
_symmetry.space_group_name_H-M   'P 1'
#
loop_
_entity.id
_entity.type
_entity.pdbx_description
1 polymer ?
#
loop_
_entity_poly.entity_id
_entity_poly.type
_entity_poly.pdbx_seq_one_letter_code
_entity_poly.pdbx_strand_id
1 'polypeptide(L)'
;GSCFPKDVRAVDQTARAHGYEPRILPAVDAINEAQKEVLFSKIKNRLGDLSGKLIAVWGLAFKPNTDDIREASSLVLIRSLLEAGASVRTHDPEAMGAMSSLLGADAITCVDDPMEVLDGADALAIVTEWKTFRSPDFSRMKKSMKAPLIFDGRNLYDPETVANASIEYHAIGRPPVKPAV
;
A
#
# COMPACT_ATOMS: atom_id res chain seq x y z
N GLY A 1 -13.30 -0.48 6.50
CA GLY A 1 -12.81 -1.78 6.98
C GLY A 1 -13.38 -2.94 6.17
N SER A 2 -12.90 -4.14 6.38
CA SER A 2 -13.31 -5.34 5.62
C SER A 2 -14.82 -5.68 5.71
N CYS A 3 -15.51 -5.21 6.74
CA CYS A 3 -16.95 -5.44 6.93
C CYS A 3 -17.80 -4.58 5.98
N PHE A 4 -17.47 -3.30 5.81
CA PHE A 4 -18.32 -2.36 5.08
C PHE A 4 -18.52 -2.72 3.60
N PRO A 5 -17.50 -3.10 2.81
CA PRO A 5 -17.72 -3.56 1.43
C PRO A 5 -18.63 -4.78 1.34
N LYS A 6 -18.46 -5.75 2.24
CA LYS A 6 -19.33 -6.93 2.32
C LYS A 6 -20.78 -6.55 2.59
N ASP A 7 -21.02 -5.62 3.52
CA ASP A 7 -22.37 -5.20 3.89
C ASP A 7 -23.03 -4.40 2.75
N VAL A 8 -22.29 -3.55 2.06
CA VAL A 8 -22.77 -2.83 0.85
C VAL A 8 -23.21 -3.82 -0.23
N ARG A 9 -22.40 -4.85 -0.52
CA ARG A 9 -22.74 -5.88 -1.51
C ARG A 9 -23.96 -6.71 -1.06
N ALA A 10 -24.08 -7.04 0.22
CA ALA A 10 -25.23 -7.77 0.76
C ALA A 10 -26.52 -6.98 0.64
N VAL A 11 -26.52 -5.68 0.94
CA VAL A 11 -27.69 -4.79 0.79
C VAL A 11 -28.05 -4.63 -0.69
N ASP A 12 -27.07 -4.47 -1.60
CA ASP A 12 -27.33 -4.43 -3.05
C ASP A 12 -28.06 -5.70 -3.54
N GLN A 13 -27.55 -6.87 -3.17
CA GLN A 13 -28.16 -8.15 -3.53
C GLN A 13 -29.59 -8.29 -2.98
N THR A 14 -29.79 -7.92 -1.71
CA THR A 14 -31.12 -7.99 -1.06
C THR A 14 -32.10 -7.05 -1.75
N ALA A 15 -31.70 -5.82 -2.06
CA ALA A 15 -32.55 -4.85 -2.75
C ALA A 15 -32.97 -5.37 -4.12
N ARG A 16 -32.05 -5.91 -4.91
CA ARG A 16 -32.33 -6.48 -6.24
C ARG A 16 -33.28 -7.69 -6.15
N ALA A 17 -33.10 -8.56 -5.16
CA ALA A 17 -33.98 -9.71 -4.93
C ALA A 17 -35.43 -9.30 -4.63
N HIS A 18 -35.64 -8.08 -4.09
CA HIS A 18 -36.95 -7.51 -3.83
C HIS A 18 -37.44 -6.54 -4.93
N GLY A 19 -36.82 -6.55 -6.12
CA GLY A 19 -37.22 -5.75 -7.26
C GLY A 19 -36.86 -4.26 -7.19
N TYR A 20 -36.00 -3.87 -6.22
CA TYR A 20 -35.44 -2.52 -6.11
C TYR A 20 -34.06 -2.43 -6.74
N GLU A 21 -33.81 -1.43 -7.59
CA GLU A 21 -32.51 -1.17 -8.20
C GLU A 21 -31.72 -0.11 -7.40
N PRO A 22 -30.75 -0.50 -6.56
CA PRO A 22 -29.99 0.42 -5.72
C PRO A 22 -28.83 1.05 -6.52
N ARG A 23 -29.03 2.24 -7.09
CA ARG A 23 -28.06 2.89 -7.99
C ARG A 23 -26.78 3.37 -7.28
N ILE A 24 -26.86 3.72 -6.01
CA ILE A 24 -25.74 4.26 -5.24
C ILE A 24 -24.77 3.15 -4.80
N LEU A 25 -25.27 1.99 -4.36
CA LEU A 25 -24.46 0.94 -3.77
C LEU A 25 -23.43 0.36 -4.75
N PRO A 26 -23.79 0.03 -6.01
CA PRO A 26 -22.79 -0.40 -7.00
C PRO A 26 -21.76 0.67 -7.33
N ALA A 27 -22.14 1.95 -7.35
CA ALA A 27 -21.21 3.04 -7.60
C ALA A 27 -20.20 3.18 -6.45
N VAL A 28 -20.64 3.02 -5.19
CA VAL A 28 -19.74 3.02 -4.02
C VAL A 28 -18.76 1.85 -4.09
N ASP A 29 -19.22 0.64 -4.40
CA ASP A 29 -18.35 -0.54 -4.52
C ASP A 29 -17.32 -0.36 -5.65
N ALA A 30 -17.73 0.11 -6.81
CA ALA A 30 -16.84 0.38 -7.94
C ALA A 30 -15.77 1.45 -7.63
N ILE A 31 -16.12 2.52 -6.92
CA ILE A 31 -15.18 3.56 -6.49
C ILE A 31 -14.18 2.99 -5.47
N ASN A 32 -14.64 2.17 -4.52
CA ASN A 32 -13.76 1.53 -3.54
C ASN A 32 -12.74 0.58 -4.21
N GLU A 33 -13.17 -0.20 -5.20
CA GLU A 33 -12.25 -1.07 -5.94
C GLU A 33 -11.23 -0.24 -6.75
N ALA A 34 -11.68 0.80 -7.46
CA ALA A 34 -10.78 1.69 -8.20
C ALA A 34 -9.77 2.40 -7.29
N GLN A 35 -10.18 2.74 -6.06
CA GLN A 35 -9.31 3.41 -5.10
C GLN A 35 -8.14 2.52 -4.63
N LYS A 36 -8.30 1.19 -4.59
CA LYS A 36 -7.23 0.25 -4.23
C LYS A 36 -6.07 0.28 -5.24
N GLU A 37 -6.34 0.62 -6.50
CA GLU A 37 -5.34 0.68 -7.59
C GLU A 37 -4.57 2.01 -7.66
N VAL A 38 -5.03 3.05 -6.96
CA VAL A 38 -4.44 4.40 -7.06
C VAL A 38 -2.96 4.40 -6.67
N LEU A 39 -2.58 3.66 -5.62
CA LEU A 39 -1.19 3.63 -5.17
C LEU A 39 -0.28 2.93 -6.20
N PHE A 40 -0.72 1.81 -6.77
CA PHE A 40 0.00 1.13 -7.86
C PHE A 40 0.17 2.04 -9.07
N SER A 41 -0.89 2.73 -9.48
CA SER A 41 -0.84 3.67 -10.60
C SER A 41 0.17 4.80 -10.37
N LYS A 42 0.28 5.33 -9.15
CA LYS A 42 1.30 6.34 -8.79
C LYS A 42 2.71 5.77 -8.90
N ILE A 43 2.95 4.56 -8.40
CA ILE A 43 4.25 3.87 -8.48
C ILE A 43 4.64 3.66 -9.94
N LYS A 44 3.74 3.09 -10.75
CA LYS A 44 3.98 2.81 -12.17
C LYS A 44 4.22 4.08 -12.98
N ASN A 45 3.42 5.12 -12.75
CA ASN A 45 3.58 6.41 -13.44
C ASN A 45 4.93 7.07 -13.13
N ARG A 46 5.45 6.93 -11.89
CA ARG A 46 6.71 7.54 -11.48
C ARG A 46 7.93 6.71 -11.88
N LEU A 47 7.87 5.38 -11.74
CA LEU A 47 8.99 4.48 -11.96
C LEU A 47 9.06 3.90 -13.38
N GLY A 48 7.96 3.94 -14.15
CA GLY A 48 7.86 3.36 -15.48
C GLY A 48 7.83 1.84 -15.45
N ASP A 49 8.77 1.19 -16.11
CA ASP A 49 8.92 -0.27 -16.06
C ASP A 49 9.33 -0.73 -14.66
N LEU A 50 8.57 -1.68 -14.12
CA LEU A 50 8.78 -2.24 -12.79
C LEU A 50 9.55 -3.57 -12.81
N SER A 51 9.87 -4.10 -13.99
CA SER A 51 10.62 -5.35 -14.12
C SER A 51 11.96 -5.25 -13.41
N GLY A 52 12.23 -6.20 -12.50
CA GLY A 52 13.45 -6.26 -11.71
C GLY A 52 13.63 -5.17 -10.65
N LYS A 53 12.65 -4.30 -10.43
CA LYS A 53 12.67 -3.34 -9.32
C LYS A 53 12.26 -4.00 -8.00
N LEU A 54 12.87 -3.57 -6.91
CA LEU A 54 12.50 -3.97 -5.55
C LEU A 54 11.62 -2.88 -4.92
N ILE A 55 10.39 -3.23 -4.60
CA ILE A 55 9.46 -2.35 -3.89
C ILE A 55 9.33 -2.82 -2.44
N ALA A 56 9.74 -1.95 -1.53
CA ALA A 56 9.48 -2.11 -0.10
C ALA A 56 8.02 -1.80 0.21
N VAL A 57 7.36 -2.63 1.01
CA VAL A 57 5.96 -2.42 1.41
C VAL A 57 5.84 -2.45 2.92
N TRP A 58 5.35 -1.36 3.50
CA TRP A 58 5.03 -1.26 4.92
C TRP A 58 3.52 -1.35 5.14
N GLY A 59 3.11 -2.39 5.85
CA GLY A 59 1.73 -2.66 6.20
C GLY A 59 1.03 -3.59 5.20
N LEU A 60 0.49 -4.69 5.73
CA LEU A 60 -0.22 -5.73 4.99
C LEU A 60 -1.67 -5.86 5.44
N ALA A 61 -1.92 -5.72 6.75
CA ALA A 61 -3.27 -5.74 7.30
C ALA A 61 -4.12 -4.57 6.78
N PHE A 62 -5.44 -4.73 6.73
CA PHE A 62 -6.34 -3.67 6.26
C PHE A 62 -6.40 -2.46 7.20
N LYS A 63 -6.03 -2.62 8.47
CA LYS A 63 -5.86 -1.56 9.48
C LYS A 63 -4.85 -2.01 10.54
N PRO A 64 -4.34 -1.09 11.40
CA PRO A 64 -3.49 -1.47 12.53
C PRO A 64 -4.19 -2.37 13.56
N ASN A 65 -3.39 -3.11 14.34
CA ASN A 65 -3.80 -3.99 15.43
C ASN A 65 -4.68 -5.18 15.00
N THR A 66 -4.39 -5.76 13.85
CA THR A 66 -5.01 -6.99 13.35
C THR A 66 -4.11 -7.66 12.32
N ASP A 67 -4.28 -8.96 12.15
CA ASP A 67 -3.69 -9.78 11.08
C ASP A 67 -4.62 -9.94 9.86
N ASP A 68 -5.82 -9.32 9.90
CA ASP A 68 -6.82 -9.45 8.85
C ASP A 68 -6.38 -8.76 7.55
N ILE A 69 -6.15 -9.55 6.51
CA ILE A 69 -5.78 -9.11 5.16
C ILE A 69 -6.94 -9.13 4.16
N ARG A 70 -8.14 -9.52 4.60
CA ARG A 70 -9.32 -9.57 3.73
C ARG A 70 -9.67 -8.15 3.25
N GLU A 71 -9.89 -8.01 1.94
CA GLU A 71 -10.16 -6.70 1.32
C GLU A 71 -9.05 -5.65 1.54
N ALA A 72 -7.85 -6.07 1.99
CA ALA A 72 -6.74 -5.15 2.21
C ALA A 72 -6.20 -4.60 0.88
N SER A 73 -5.98 -3.30 0.82
CA SER A 73 -5.39 -2.63 -0.35
C SER A 73 -3.96 -3.11 -0.63
N SER A 74 -3.25 -3.61 0.39
CA SER A 74 -1.93 -4.22 0.27
C SER A 74 -1.93 -5.45 -0.64
N LEU A 75 -2.96 -6.30 -0.53
CA LEU A 75 -3.07 -7.49 -1.38
C LEU A 75 -3.22 -7.13 -2.86
N VAL A 76 -4.05 -6.13 -3.16
CA VAL A 76 -4.22 -5.61 -4.53
C VAL A 76 -2.91 -5.03 -5.04
N LEU A 77 -2.28 -4.14 -4.25
CA LEU A 77 -1.00 -3.52 -4.60
C LEU A 77 0.09 -4.57 -4.88
N ILE A 78 0.26 -5.55 -3.98
CA ILE A 78 1.32 -6.56 -4.11
C ILE A 78 1.11 -7.40 -5.37
N ARG A 79 -0.11 -7.85 -5.64
CA ARG A 79 -0.42 -8.60 -6.87
C ARG A 79 -0.08 -7.78 -8.12
N SER A 80 -0.51 -6.52 -8.19
CA SER A 80 -0.21 -5.65 -9.33
C SER A 80 1.30 -5.40 -9.50
N LEU A 81 2.07 -5.29 -8.40
CA LEU A 81 3.52 -5.16 -8.44
C LEU A 81 4.20 -6.43 -8.99
N LEU A 82 3.79 -7.61 -8.50
CA LEU A 82 4.33 -8.90 -8.95
C LEU A 82 3.99 -9.15 -10.43
N GLU A 83 2.76 -8.88 -10.84
CA GLU A 83 2.32 -8.99 -12.25
C GLU A 83 3.11 -8.03 -13.18
N ALA A 84 3.52 -6.87 -12.66
CA ALA A 84 4.38 -5.93 -13.37
C ALA A 84 5.88 -6.29 -13.34
N GLY A 85 6.25 -7.44 -12.77
CA GLY A 85 7.61 -7.95 -12.74
C GLY A 85 8.50 -7.38 -11.63
N ALA A 86 7.93 -6.68 -10.65
CA ALA A 86 8.65 -6.21 -9.48
C ALA A 86 8.85 -7.33 -8.44
N SER A 87 9.90 -7.22 -7.65
CA SER A 87 10.08 -8.00 -6.41
C SER A 87 9.51 -7.18 -5.24
N VAL A 88 8.91 -7.86 -4.27
CA VAL A 88 8.32 -7.22 -3.10
C VAL A 88 8.99 -7.71 -1.83
N ARG A 89 9.49 -6.77 -1.02
CA ARG A 89 9.94 -7.02 0.35
C ARG A 89 9.04 -6.26 1.30
N THR A 90 8.60 -6.90 2.40
CA THR A 90 7.53 -6.33 3.22
C THR A 90 7.77 -6.51 4.70
N HIS A 91 7.18 -5.60 5.48
CA HIS A 91 7.02 -5.70 6.92
C HIS A 91 5.59 -5.34 7.34
N ASP A 92 5.05 -6.14 8.24
CA ASP A 92 3.83 -5.85 8.99
C ASP A 92 3.94 -6.51 10.36
N PRO A 93 3.60 -5.84 11.45
CA PRO A 93 3.73 -6.42 12.80
C PRO A 93 2.94 -7.72 13.03
N GLU A 94 1.82 -7.95 12.31
CA GLU A 94 0.90 -9.04 12.59
C GLU A 94 0.57 -9.90 11.35
N ALA A 95 0.56 -9.31 10.14
CA ALA A 95 -0.08 -9.94 8.97
C ALA A 95 0.88 -10.64 8.00
N MET A 96 2.20 -10.68 8.28
CA MET A 96 3.19 -11.30 7.36
C MET A 96 2.88 -12.77 7.10
N GLY A 97 2.58 -13.56 8.14
CA GLY A 97 2.25 -14.98 8.00
C GLY A 97 0.99 -15.23 7.17
N ALA A 98 -0.07 -14.45 7.39
CA ALA A 98 -1.31 -14.54 6.63
C ALA A 98 -1.09 -14.22 5.14
N MET A 99 -0.33 -13.15 4.85
CA MET A 99 -0.05 -12.72 3.48
C MET A 99 0.83 -13.73 2.73
N SER A 100 1.90 -14.23 3.37
CA SER A 100 2.79 -15.25 2.79
C SER A 100 2.04 -16.56 2.51
N SER A 101 1.15 -16.97 3.41
CA SER A 101 0.31 -18.15 3.21
C SER A 101 -0.65 -18.01 2.03
N LEU A 102 -1.18 -16.79 1.81
CA LEU A 102 -2.13 -16.50 0.74
C LEU A 102 -1.48 -16.39 -0.65
N LEU A 103 -0.30 -15.77 -0.72
CA LEU A 103 0.41 -15.51 -1.99
C LEU A 103 1.38 -16.63 -2.40
N GLY A 104 1.78 -17.46 -1.45
CA GLY A 104 2.88 -18.42 -1.57
C GLY A 104 4.18 -17.90 -0.92
N ALA A 105 4.92 -18.79 -0.29
CA ALA A 105 6.09 -18.44 0.52
C ALA A 105 7.19 -17.71 -0.27
N ASP A 106 7.32 -17.99 -1.57
CA ASP A 106 8.36 -17.41 -2.43
C ASP A 106 7.90 -16.16 -3.19
N ALA A 107 6.62 -15.78 -3.07
CA ALA A 107 6.07 -14.65 -3.82
C ALA A 107 6.56 -13.30 -3.30
N ILE A 108 6.78 -13.20 -1.98
CA ILE A 108 7.23 -11.98 -1.29
C ILE A 108 8.27 -12.32 -0.24
N THR A 109 9.14 -11.37 0.07
CA THR A 109 10.11 -11.51 1.17
C THR A 109 9.59 -10.76 2.39
N CYS A 110 9.29 -11.47 3.47
CA CYS A 110 8.91 -10.88 4.75
C CYS A 110 10.15 -10.63 5.62
N VAL A 111 10.24 -9.47 6.27
CA VAL A 111 11.37 -9.06 7.12
C VAL A 111 10.85 -8.48 8.43
N ASP A 112 11.48 -8.86 9.55
CA ASP A 112 11.02 -8.47 10.89
C ASP A 112 11.35 -7.01 11.26
N ASP A 113 12.45 -6.45 10.75
CA ASP A 113 12.79 -5.03 10.94
C ASP A 113 12.22 -4.20 9.78
N PRO A 114 11.31 -3.24 10.04
CA PRO A 114 10.77 -2.37 9.00
C PRO A 114 11.86 -1.56 8.25
N MET A 115 12.99 -1.28 8.89
CA MET A 115 14.07 -0.55 8.24
C MET A 115 14.92 -1.43 7.29
N GLU A 116 15.08 -2.72 7.59
CA GLU A 116 15.77 -3.67 6.70
C GLU A 116 14.99 -3.95 5.41
N VAL A 117 13.66 -3.78 5.44
CA VAL A 117 12.82 -3.87 4.23
C VAL A 117 13.29 -2.90 3.14
N LEU A 118 13.88 -1.77 3.54
CA LEU A 118 14.30 -0.68 2.65
C LEU A 118 15.63 -0.92 1.96
N ASP A 119 16.44 -1.89 2.40
CA ASP A 119 17.79 -2.09 1.91
C ASP A 119 17.81 -2.43 0.41
N GLY A 120 18.34 -1.50 -0.39
CA GLY A 120 18.41 -1.61 -1.84
C GLY A 120 17.06 -1.47 -2.55
N ALA A 121 16.00 -1.01 -1.87
CA ALA A 121 14.69 -0.79 -2.49
C ALA A 121 14.70 0.40 -3.46
N ASP A 122 13.96 0.28 -4.55
CA ASP A 122 13.75 1.35 -5.53
C ASP A 122 12.67 2.35 -5.05
N ALA A 123 11.74 1.91 -4.21
CA ALA A 123 10.75 2.76 -3.56
C ALA A 123 10.16 2.08 -2.31
N LEU A 124 9.58 2.88 -1.41
CA LEU A 124 8.75 2.43 -0.30
C LEU A 124 7.28 2.74 -0.61
N ALA A 125 6.39 1.75 -0.43
CA ALA A 125 4.94 1.92 -0.40
C ALA A 125 4.41 1.69 1.02
N ILE A 126 3.66 2.66 1.55
CA ILE A 126 3.02 2.56 2.87
C ILE A 126 1.53 2.32 2.67
N VAL A 127 1.01 1.20 3.22
CA VAL A 127 -0.37 0.77 2.97
C VAL A 127 -1.22 0.69 4.22
N THR A 128 -0.57 0.52 5.39
CA THR A 128 -1.26 0.50 6.69
C THR A 128 -0.57 1.45 7.67
N GLU A 129 -1.37 2.21 8.41
CA GLU A 129 -0.90 3.28 9.31
C GLU A 129 -0.46 2.77 10.69
N TRP A 130 0.40 1.74 10.74
CA TRP A 130 0.94 1.25 12.00
C TRP A 130 1.71 2.33 12.78
N LYS A 131 1.62 2.27 14.10
CA LYS A 131 2.31 3.25 14.97
C LYS A 131 3.82 3.25 14.74
N THR A 132 4.40 2.09 14.49
CA THR A 132 5.84 1.90 14.24
C THR A 132 6.32 2.64 12.99
N PHE A 133 5.45 2.93 12.02
CA PHE A 133 5.81 3.63 10.78
C PHE A 133 5.72 5.16 10.89
N ARG A 134 5.15 5.71 11.98
CA ARG A 134 4.86 7.14 12.09
C ARG A 134 6.09 8.03 12.30
N SER A 135 7.16 7.48 12.85
CA SER A 135 8.39 8.24 13.15
C SER A 135 9.62 7.45 12.71
N PRO A 136 9.81 7.28 11.39
CA PRO A 136 10.96 6.55 10.87
C PRO A 136 12.23 7.38 10.96
N ASP A 137 13.38 6.71 10.96
CA ASP A 137 14.67 7.35 10.73
C ASP A 137 14.86 7.68 9.24
N PHE A 138 14.45 8.86 8.82
CA PHE A 138 14.59 9.33 7.44
C PHE A 138 16.04 9.34 6.94
N SER A 139 17.01 9.54 7.84
CA SER A 139 18.43 9.51 7.47
C SER A 139 18.89 8.08 7.13
N ARG A 140 18.42 7.09 7.89
CA ARG A 140 18.65 5.68 7.59
C ARG A 140 17.93 5.27 6.30
N MET A 141 16.66 5.65 6.12
CA MET A 141 15.90 5.37 4.90
C MET A 141 16.65 5.85 3.65
N LYS A 142 17.12 7.10 3.67
CA LYS A 142 17.86 7.70 2.56
C LYS A 142 19.14 6.93 2.22
N LYS A 143 19.82 6.35 3.21
CA LYS A 143 21.05 5.58 3.02
C LYS A 143 20.80 4.15 2.53
N SER A 144 19.70 3.53 2.98
CA SER A 144 19.36 2.14 2.66
C SER A 144 18.75 1.98 1.27
N MET A 145 17.98 2.95 0.80
CA MET A 145 17.29 2.87 -0.48
C MET A 145 18.18 3.26 -1.65
N LYS A 146 17.95 2.69 -2.84
CA LYS A 146 18.61 3.12 -4.10
C LYS A 146 18.22 4.55 -4.47
N ALA A 147 16.95 4.90 -4.27
CA ALA A 147 16.43 6.25 -4.39
C ALA A 147 15.49 6.53 -3.22
N PRO A 148 15.62 7.68 -2.53
CA PRO A 148 14.74 8.02 -1.42
C PRO A 148 13.39 8.46 -1.96
N LEU A 149 12.48 7.50 -2.15
CA LEU A 149 11.18 7.67 -2.79
C LEU A 149 10.10 6.93 -2.00
N ILE A 150 9.08 7.67 -1.53
CA ILE A 150 7.97 7.13 -0.74
C ILE A 150 6.64 7.34 -1.47
N PHE A 151 5.84 6.28 -1.55
CA PHE A 151 4.43 6.31 -1.93
C PHE A 151 3.59 6.01 -0.70
N ASP A 152 2.86 7.00 -0.19
CA ASP A 152 2.12 6.90 1.05
C ASP A 152 0.61 6.83 0.77
N GLY A 153 0.06 5.63 0.91
CA GLY A 153 -1.37 5.34 0.76
C GLY A 153 -2.22 5.78 1.96
N ARG A 154 -1.59 6.24 3.05
CA ARG A 154 -2.27 6.57 4.31
C ARG A 154 -2.05 8.01 4.77
N ASN A 155 -1.23 8.79 4.05
CA ASN A 155 -0.91 10.17 4.37
C ASN A 155 -0.33 10.32 5.79
N LEU A 156 0.60 9.43 6.16
CA LEU A 156 1.20 9.38 7.49
C LEU A 156 2.06 10.58 7.80
N TYR A 157 2.75 11.11 6.76
CA TYR A 157 3.75 12.13 6.95
C TYR A 157 3.28 13.49 6.45
N ASP A 158 3.83 14.52 7.07
CA ASP A 158 3.76 15.86 6.53
C ASP A 158 4.69 15.98 5.31
N PRO A 159 4.19 16.43 4.14
CA PRO A 159 4.98 16.50 2.91
C PRO A 159 6.23 17.38 3.02
N GLU A 160 6.16 18.50 3.75
CA GLU A 160 7.30 19.41 3.92
C GLU A 160 8.41 18.76 4.76
N THR A 161 8.02 18.02 5.82
CA THR A 161 8.96 17.27 6.66
C THR A 161 9.74 16.25 5.84
N VAL A 162 9.06 15.50 4.95
CA VAL A 162 9.69 14.49 4.10
C VAL A 162 10.59 15.14 3.04
N ALA A 163 10.15 16.22 2.41
CA ALA A 163 10.94 16.97 1.43
C ALA A 163 12.21 17.55 2.06
N ASN A 164 12.13 18.10 3.28
CA ASN A 164 13.28 18.61 4.05
C ASN A 164 14.28 17.50 4.42
N ALA A 165 13.81 16.24 4.56
CA ALA A 165 14.69 15.08 4.70
C ALA A 165 15.34 14.64 3.38
N SER A 166 15.13 15.35 2.29
CA SER A 166 15.59 15.05 0.93
C SER A 166 15.03 13.72 0.39
N ILE A 167 13.75 13.45 0.64
CA ILE A 167 13.03 12.28 0.16
C ILE A 167 11.90 12.76 -0.76
N GLU A 168 11.77 12.14 -1.94
CA GLU A 168 10.62 12.36 -2.81
C GLU A 168 9.39 11.65 -2.23
N TYR A 169 8.25 12.35 -2.19
CA TYR A 169 7.06 11.86 -1.51
C TYR A 169 5.79 12.02 -2.34
N HIS A 170 5.05 10.93 -2.49
CA HIS A 170 3.79 10.84 -3.21
C HIS A 170 2.69 10.35 -2.28
N ALA A 171 1.76 11.21 -1.91
CA ALA A 171 0.62 10.90 -1.05
C ALA A 171 -0.69 10.76 -1.85
N ILE A 172 -1.76 10.32 -1.20
CA ILE A 172 -3.09 10.24 -1.81
C ILE A 172 -3.78 11.61 -1.72
N GLY A 173 -4.35 12.07 -2.85
CA GLY A 173 -5.08 13.34 -2.92
C GLY A 173 -4.23 14.60 -2.72
N ARG A 174 -2.91 14.48 -2.74
CA ARG A 174 -1.96 15.59 -2.60
C ARG A 174 -0.98 15.61 -3.78
N PRO A 175 -0.48 16.77 -4.19
CA PRO A 175 0.58 16.86 -5.19
C PRO A 175 1.87 16.20 -4.65
N PRO A 176 2.68 15.58 -5.53
CA PRO A 176 3.99 15.08 -5.14
C PRO A 176 4.91 16.20 -4.68
N VAL A 177 5.72 15.96 -3.67
CA VAL A 177 6.83 16.84 -3.29
C VAL A 177 8.15 16.20 -3.63
N LYS A 178 9.07 16.99 -4.16
CA LYS A 178 10.44 16.59 -4.45
C LYS A 178 11.38 17.25 -3.44
N PRO A 179 12.55 16.64 -3.19
CA PRO A 179 13.58 17.29 -2.39
C PRO A 179 13.88 18.67 -2.92
N ALA A 180 14.09 19.62 -2.02
CA ALA A 180 14.71 20.90 -2.40
C ALA A 180 16.11 20.60 -2.95
N VAL A 181 16.41 21.14 -4.13
CA VAL A 181 17.73 21.03 -4.77
C VAL A 181 18.74 21.85 -3.98
#